data_925c47812d0af2ebbddeda1f9de71a58
#
_entry.id   925c47812d0af2ebbddeda1f9de71a58
#
_cell.length_a   1.000
_cell.length_b   1.000
_cell.length_c   1.000
_cell.angle_alpha   90.00
_cell.angle_beta   90.00
_cell.angle_gamma   90.00
#
_symmetry.space_group_name_H-M   'P 1'
#
loop_
_entity.id
_entity.type
_entity.pdbx_description
1 polymer ?
#
loop_
_entity_poly.entity_id
_entity_poly.type
_entity_poly.pdbx_seq_one_letter_code
_entity_poly.pdbx_strand_id
1 'polypeptide(L)'
;MKIEVKQEGELFVVELEGRMDTNTSPEFQKEMEAYYSKEGFQMILDFDHLDFVSSAGLRVLLLIQKKSKALNGSLVIKNVKPEIQEVFDMTGFSDILTIE
;
A
#
# COMPACT_ATOMS: atom_id res chain seq x y z
N MET A 1 -10.22 -5.77 7.89
CA MET A 1 -9.00 -6.10 7.14
C MET A 1 -7.91 -6.54 8.11
N LYS A 2 -7.20 -7.58 7.77
CA LYS A 2 -6.09 -8.09 8.57
C LYS A 2 -4.78 -7.53 8.01
N ILE A 3 -3.93 -7.05 8.90
CA ILE A 3 -2.63 -6.45 8.54
C ILE A 3 -1.54 -7.16 9.32
N GLU A 4 -0.57 -7.72 8.64
CA GLU A 4 0.62 -8.30 9.25
C GLU A 4 1.85 -7.59 8.73
N VAL A 5 2.69 -7.10 9.62
CA VAL A 5 3.93 -6.42 9.25
C VAL A 5 5.11 -7.29 9.66
N LYS A 6 5.97 -7.58 8.70
CA LYS A 6 7.22 -8.29 8.94
C LYS A 6 8.37 -7.36 8.61
N GLN A 7 9.39 -7.35 9.45
CA GLN A 7 10.57 -6.52 9.20
C GLN A 7 11.76 -7.40 8.84
N GLU A 8 12.39 -7.07 7.73
CA GLU A 8 13.61 -7.75 7.26
C GLU A 8 14.67 -6.68 7.04
N GLY A 9 15.52 -6.46 8.07
CA GLY A 9 16.47 -5.36 8.05
C GLY A 9 15.71 -4.04 8.08
N GLU A 10 15.88 -3.22 7.04
CA GLU A 10 15.20 -1.94 6.89
C GLU A 10 13.93 -2.04 6.05
N LEU A 11 13.61 -3.23 5.54
CA LEU A 11 12.45 -3.47 4.70
C LEU A 11 11.26 -3.91 5.55
N PHE A 12 10.12 -3.26 5.34
CA PHE A 12 8.84 -3.67 5.93
C PHE A 12 8.01 -4.37 4.85
N VAL A 13 7.65 -5.63 5.12
CA VAL A 13 6.74 -6.38 4.26
C VAL A 13 5.39 -6.43 4.94
N VAL A 14 4.39 -5.84 4.32
CA VAL A 14 3.04 -5.71 4.88
C VAL A 14 2.09 -6.61 4.11
N GLU A 15 1.60 -7.65 4.77
CA GLU A 15 0.62 -8.55 4.17
C GLU A 15 -0.78 -8.10 4.55
N LEU A 16 -1.64 -7.95 3.55
CA LEU A 16 -3.01 -7.45 3.73
C LEU A 16 -4.00 -8.53 3.34
N GLU A 17 -5.04 -8.72 4.16
CA GLU A 17 -6.10 -9.68 3.88
C GLU A 17 -7.47 -9.02 4.07
N GLY A 18 -8.35 -9.22 3.10
CA GLY A 18 -9.72 -8.74 3.14
C GLY A 18 -9.98 -7.59 2.19
N ARG A 19 -10.54 -6.50 2.69
CA ARG A 19 -11.01 -5.38 1.87
C ARG A 19 -10.46 -4.06 2.41
N MET A 20 -9.89 -3.27 1.51
CA MET A 20 -9.46 -1.91 1.83
C MET A 20 -10.57 -0.96 1.39
N ASP A 21 -11.54 -0.76 2.26
CA ASP A 21 -12.74 0.03 1.97
C ASP A 21 -12.77 1.33 2.80
N THR A 22 -13.91 2.02 2.79
CA THR A 22 -14.08 3.28 3.50
C THR A 22 -13.89 3.13 5.01
N ASN A 23 -14.23 1.98 5.57
CA ASN A 23 -14.11 1.74 7.01
C ASN A 23 -12.70 1.30 7.42
N THR A 24 -12.03 0.49 6.59
CA THR A 24 -10.72 -0.06 6.93
C THR A 24 -9.56 0.83 6.50
N SER A 25 -9.75 1.68 5.51
CA SER A 25 -8.68 2.54 5.00
C SER A 25 -8.11 3.51 6.04
N PRO A 26 -8.93 4.17 6.89
CA PRO A 26 -8.38 5.03 7.94
C PRO A 26 -7.54 4.27 8.96
N GLU A 27 -7.94 3.05 9.31
CA GLU A 27 -7.18 2.21 10.23
C GLU A 27 -5.87 1.79 9.62
N PHE A 28 -5.89 1.42 8.34
CA PHE A 28 -4.68 1.07 7.60
C PHE A 28 -3.71 2.26 7.55
N GLN A 29 -4.21 3.44 7.23
CA GLN A 29 -3.38 4.64 7.19
C GLN A 29 -2.71 4.89 8.53
N LYS A 30 -3.48 4.84 9.61
CA LYS A 30 -2.98 5.08 10.96
C LYS A 30 -1.90 4.06 11.35
N GLU A 31 -2.13 2.80 11.05
CA GLU A 31 -1.18 1.74 11.36
C GLU A 31 0.13 1.88 10.57
N MET A 32 0.03 2.32 9.31
CA MET A 32 1.22 2.47 8.47
C MET A 32 2.05 3.71 8.82
N GLU A 33 1.50 4.69 9.53
CA GLU A 33 2.23 5.91 9.89
C GLU A 33 3.56 5.63 10.60
N ALA A 34 3.61 4.58 11.43
CA ALA A 34 4.83 4.18 12.12
C ALA A 34 5.95 3.77 11.16
N TYR A 35 5.61 3.37 9.94
CA TYR A 35 6.56 2.82 8.98
C TYR A 35 6.92 3.78 7.85
N TYR A 36 6.00 4.64 7.43
CA TYR A 36 6.27 5.55 6.31
C TYR A 36 6.71 6.96 6.73
N SER A 37 7.04 7.13 8.00
CA SER A 37 7.47 8.44 8.53
C SER A 37 8.98 8.60 8.64
N LYS A 38 9.76 7.56 8.30
CA LYS A 38 11.22 7.57 8.40
C LYS A 38 11.86 7.87 7.06
N GLU A 39 12.93 8.69 7.09
CA GLU A 39 13.77 8.90 5.92
C GLU A 39 14.28 7.58 5.38
N GLY A 40 14.12 7.36 4.06
CA GLY A 40 14.62 6.17 3.39
C GLY A 40 13.83 4.90 3.66
N PHE A 41 12.59 5.00 4.17
CA PHE A 41 11.80 3.80 4.46
C PHE A 41 11.61 2.94 3.21
N GLN A 42 11.60 1.62 3.40
CA GLN A 42 11.33 0.65 2.33
C GLN A 42 10.13 -0.18 2.72
N MET A 43 9.11 -0.21 1.86
CA MET A 43 7.87 -0.92 2.15
C MET A 43 7.42 -1.71 0.94
N ILE A 44 7.03 -2.96 1.18
CA ILE A 44 6.33 -3.80 0.22
C ILE A 44 4.94 -4.06 0.77
N LEU A 45 3.91 -3.77 -0.03
CA LEU A 45 2.54 -4.15 0.29
C LEU A 45 2.21 -5.40 -0.52
N ASP A 46 1.94 -6.49 0.18
CA ASP A 46 1.57 -7.75 -0.45
C ASP A 46 0.05 -7.87 -0.49
N PHE A 47 -0.50 -7.83 -1.71
CA PHE A 47 -1.93 -7.85 -1.97
C PHE A 47 -2.48 -9.24 -2.28
N ASP A 48 -1.70 -10.29 -2.05
CA ASP A 48 -2.12 -11.65 -2.41
C ASP A 48 -3.49 -12.05 -1.86
N HIS A 49 -3.81 -11.60 -0.65
CA HIS A 49 -5.09 -11.89 0.00
C HIS A 49 -6.01 -10.68 0.10
N LEU A 50 -5.72 -9.61 -0.61
CA LEU A 50 -6.57 -8.43 -0.65
C LEU A 50 -7.54 -8.54 -1.81
N ASP A 51 -8.85 -8.41 -1.51
CA ASP A 51 -9.92 -8.63 -2.48
C ASP A 51 -10.49 -7.34 -3.09
N PHE A 52 -10.26 -6.20 -2.46
CA PHE A 52 -10.92 -4.97 -2.87
C PHE A 52 -10.17 -3.73 -2.38
N VAL A 53 -10.12 -2.70 -3.22
CA VAL A 53 -9.59 -1.37 -2.86
C VAL A 53 -10.60 -0.32 -3.29
N SER A 54 -11.06 0.49 -2.34
CA SER A 54 -11.98 1.61 -2.59
C SER A 54 -11.21 2.88 -2.93
N SER A 55 -11.93 3.95 -3.28
CA SER A 55 -11.32 5.25 -3.50
C SER A 55 -10.63 5.77 -2.24
N ALA A 56 -11.16 5.46 -1.06
CA ALA A 56 -10.49 5.80 0.21
C ALA A 56 -9.16 5.06 0.34
N GLY A 57 -9.12 3.78 -0.06
CA GLY A 57 -7.89 3.01 -0.09
C GLY A 57 -6.87 3.56 -1.08
N LEU A 58 -7.33 3.95 -2.26
CA LEU A 58 -6.45 4.57 -3.26
C LEU A 58 -5.79 5.84 -2.73
N ARG A 59 -6.53 6.66 -1.98
CA ARG A 59 -5.97 7.86 -1.36
C ARG A 59 -4.85 7.54 -0.39
N VAL A 60 -5.01 6.49 0.41
CA VAL A 60 -3.96 6.07 1.35
C VAL A 60 -2.74 5.58 0.60
N LEU A 61 -2.92 4.79 -0.46
CA LEU A 61 -1.80 4.33 -1.28
C LEU A 61 -1.06 5.53 -1.90
N LEU A 62 -1.80 6.52 -2.39
CA LEU A 62 -1.20 7.74 -2.94
C LEU A 62 -0.41 8.50 -1.89
N LEU A 63 -0.95 8.60 -0.68
CA LEU A 63 -0.27 9.27 0.43
C LEU A 63 1.08 8.60 0.73
N ILE A 64 1.09 7.27 0.85
CA ILE A 64 2.32 6.52 1.13
C ILE A 64 3.31 6.68 -0.02
N GLN A 65 2.83 6.66 -1.27
CA GLN A 65 3.68 6.86 -2.44
C GLN A 65 4.35 8.24 -2.42
N LYS A 66 3.59 9.28 -2.10
CA LYS A 66 4.13 10.64 -2.00
C LYS A 66 5.16 10.74 -0.88
N LYS A 67 4.90 10.10 0.26
CA LYS A 67 5.84 10.05 1.37
C LYS A 67 7.13 9.33 0.99
N SER A 68 7.03 8.25 0.19
CA SER A 68 8.21 7.53 -0.25
C SER A 68 9.13 8.42 -1.09
N LYS A 69 8.55 9.25 -1.95
CA LYS A 69 9.33 10.20 -2.76
C LYS A 69 9.91 11.32 -1.90
N ALA A 70 9.13 11.87 -0.98
CA ALA A 70 9.56 12.97 -0.12
C ALA A 70 10.69 12.56 0.83
N LEU A 71 10.70 11.30 1.27
CA LEU A 71 11.64 10.80 2.26
C LEU A 71 12.74 9.90 1.65
N ASN A 72 12.88 9.89 0.33
CA ASN A 72 13.85 9.05 -0.38
C ASN A 72 13.69 7.56 -0.04
N GLY A 73 12.44 7.14 0.18
CA GLY A 73 12.09 5.77 0.45
C GLY A 73 11.55 5.07 -0.78
N SER A 74 10.94 3.91 -0.57
CA SER A 74 10.30 3.15 -1.65
C SER A 74 9.04 2.47 -1.19
N LEU A 75 8.07 2.39 -2.11
CA LEU A 75 6.85 1.62 -1.95
C LEU A 75 6.68 0.74 -3.17
N VAL A 76 6.57 -0.57 -2.96
CA VAL A 76 6.32 -1.55 -4.01
C VAL A 76 5.09 -2.35 -3.63
N ILE A 77 4.19 -2.56 -4.59
CA ILE A 77 2.98 -3.36 -4.39
C ILE A 77 3.13 -4.64 -5.19
N LYS A 78 2.95 -5.77 -4.54
CA LYS A 78 3.11 -7.10 -5.14
C LYS A 78 1.85 -7.94 -5.07
N ASN A 79 1.74 -8.90 -5.95
CA ASN A 79 0.66 -9.89 -5.99
C ASN A 79 -0.73 -9.25 -6.11
N VAL A 80 -0.83 -8.24 -6.96
CA VAL A 80 -2.09 -7.54 -7.19
C VAL A 80 -3.03 -8.44 -7.99
N LYS A 81 -4.25 -8.65 -7.48
CA LYS A 81 -5.27 -9.43 -8.19
C LYS A 81 -5.74 -8.68 -9.43
N PRO A 82 -6.18 -9.41 -10.46
CA PRO A 82 -6.62 -8.77 -11.71
C PRO A 82 -7.69 -7.69 -11.52
N GLU A 83 -8.63 -7.90 -10.60
CA GLU A 83 -9.71 -6.94 -10.34
C GLU A 83 -9.15 -5.62 -9.78
N ILE A 84 -8.13 -5.71 -8.93
CA ILE A 84 -7.50 -4.52 -8.34
C ILE A 84 -6.58 -3.86 -9.37
N GLN A 85 -5.85 -4.66 -10.16
CA GLN A 85 -5.02 -4.12 -11.24
C GLN A 85 -5.87 -3.32 -12.22
N GLU A 86 -7.08 -3.79 -12.53
CA GLU A 86 -8.00 -3.08 -13.40
C GLU A 86 -8.37 -1.72 -12.83
N VAL A 87 -8.62 -1.64 -11.52
CA VAL A 87 -8.90 -0.36 -10.86
C VAL A 87 -7.70 0.58 -10.97
N PHE A 88 -6.49 0.08 -10.77
CA PHE A 88 -5.29 0.89 -10.92
C PHE A 88 -5.14 1.41 -12.36
N ASP A 89 -5.41 0.56 -13.35
CA ASP A 89 -5.32 0.94 -14.76
C ASP A 89 -6.35 2.00 -15.12
N MET A 90 -7.59 1.83 -14.65
CA MET A 90 -8.69 2.75 -14.96
C MET A 90 -8.53 4.12 -14.29
N THR A 91 -7.89 4.17 -13.13
CA THR A 91 -7.72 5.40 -12.38
C THR A 91 -6.39 6.10 -12.66
N GLY A 92 -5.51 5.48 -13.45
CA GLY A 92 -4.19 6.02 -13.72
C GLY A 92 -3.17 5.73 -12.63
N PHE A 93 -3.54 4.99 -11.59
CA PHE A 93 -2.64 4.66 -10.48
C PHE A 93 -1.51 3.72 -10.91
N SER A 94 -1.70 2.94 -11.99
CA SER A 94 -0.64 2.09 -12.54
C SER A 94 0.59 2.90 -12.96
N ASP A 95 0.41 4.15 -13.34
CA ASP A 95 1.51 5.05 -13.73
C ASP A 95 2.14 5.76 -12.53
N ILE A 96 1.49 5.74 -11.37
CA ILE A 96 1.94 6.42 -10.16
C ILE A 96 2.60 5.46 -9.20
N LEU A 97 2.01 4.26 -9.03
CA LEU A 97 2.48 3.24 -8.11
C LEU A 97 3.50 2.32 -8.78
N THR A 98 4.42 1.79 -7.99
CA THR A 98 5.34 0.75 -8.46
C THR A 98 4.68 -0.60 -8.16
N ILE A 99 4.27 -1.29 -9.20
CA ILE A 99 3.58 -2.57 -9.11
C ILE A 99 4.46 -3.65 -9.74
N GLU A 100 4.71 -4.71 -8.99
CA GLU A 100 5.53 -5.83 -9.47
C GLU A 100 4.78 -7.15 -9.44
#